data_e635110b573915313070fb0079f76c99
#
_entry.id   e635110b573915313070fb0079f76c99
#
_cell.length_a   1.000
_cell.length_b   1.000
_cell.length_c   1.000
_cell.angle_alpha   90.00
_cell.angle_beta   90.00
_cell.angle_gamma   90.00
#
_symmetry.space_group_name_H-M   'P 1'
#
loop_
_entity.id
_entity.type
_entity.pdbx_description
1 polymer ?
#
loop_
_entity_poly.entity_id
_entity_poly.type
_entity_poly.pdbx_seq_one_letter_code
_entity_poly.pdbx_strand_id
1 'polypeptide(L)'
;MSNDIFIREVNEELRQERARALWLRYGTMAIVAAVVIVLGVGGYVLWQRHLRGVEAADGDKLLSATTLIEDGKTQEGRTILEGLTQTGVATYPALARLRLAELDLADDPAKGVAAFDAIAGDASVPQDLRDMAALRAAYALVDHGSLADVRQRAERLTTDGEPLRYGAREAIGLAAWKAGDVDTARSFFTELQEDFGTPAGIKRRAGLMVELIEAEHGAKDAPAANAPAKPVADDAEASEAQSPPQPSDAPPAAAKPNQPPA
;
A
#
# COMPACT_ATOMS: atom_id res chain seq x y z
N MET A 1 -5.28 78.84 -4.53
CA MET A 1 -6.07 77.80 -5.21
C MET A 1 -5.82 77.68 -6.72
N SER A 2 -5.40 78.69 -7.44
CA SER A 2 -5.09 78.58 -8.89
C SER A 2 -3.78 77.93 -9.24
N ASN A 3 -2.78 77.96 -8.32
CA ASN A 3 -1.43 77.50 -8.63
C ASN A 3 -1.32 75.92 -8.55
N ASP A 4 -2.13 75.31 -7.73
CA ASP A 4 -2.11 73.82 -7.56
C ASP A 4 -2.76 73.11 -8.75
N ILE A 5 -3.74 73.74 -9.38
CA ILE A 5 -4.42 73.20 -10.58
C ILE A 5 -3.47 73.27 -11.77
N PHE A 6 -2.76 74.39 -11.92
CA PHE A 6 -1.79 74.57 -13.00
C PHE A 6 -0.58 73.61 -12.90
N ILE A 7 -0.08 73.37 -11.68
CA ILE A 7 1.02 72.42 -11.46
C ILE A 7 0.56 70.97 -11.74
N ARG A 8 -0.69 70.63 -11.47
CA ARG A 8 -1.25 69.32 -11.81
C ARG A 8 -1.40 69.13 -13.30
N GLU A 9 -1.90 70.11 -14.00
CA GLU A 9 -2.10 70.12 -15.47
C GLU A 9 -0.75 69.97 -16.20
N VAL A 10 0.24 70.74 -15.82
CA VAL A 10 1.60 70.65 -16.37
C VAL A 10 2.29 69.31 -16.08
N ASN A 11 2.07 68.74 -14.91
CA ASN A 11 2.61 67.44 -14.58
C ASN A 11 1.90 66.28 -15.34
N GLU A 12 0.63 66.46 -15.67
CA GLU A 12 -0.15 65.50 -16.44
C GLU A 12 0.26 65.54 -17.93
N GLU A 13 0.48 66.70 -18.51
CA GLU A 13 1.02 66.88 -19.88
C GLU A 13 2.44 66.29 -20.00
N LEU A 14 3.33 66.60 -19.06
CA LEU A 14 4.69 66.04 -19.04
C LEU A 14 4.71 64.50 -18.90
N ARG A 15 3.78 63.94 -18.18
CA ARG A 15 3.62 62.46 -18.08
C ARG A 15 3.12 61.88 -19.41
N GLN A 16 2.16 62.49 -20.06
CA GLN A 16 1.64 62.04 -21.35
C GLN A 16 2.69 62.13 -22.45
N GLU A 17 3.47 63.23 -22.51
CA GLU A 17 4.55 63.38 -23.50
C GLU A 17 5.66 62.32 -23.30
N ARG A 18 6.07 62.10 -22.06
CA ARG A 18 7.06 61.04 -21.75
C ARG A 18 6.55 59.63 -22.09
N ALA A 19 5.29 59.35 -21.78
CA ALA A 19 4.67 58.09 -22.14
C ALA A 19 4.59 57.89 -23.65
N ARG A 20 4.23 58.97 -24.40
CA ARG A 20 4.17 58.93 -25.84
C ARG A 20 5.54 58.77 -26.50
N ALA A 21 6.57 59.45 -25.97
CA ALA A 21 7.94 59.31 -26.46
C ALA A 21 8.50 57.88 -26.19
N LEU A 22 8.23 57.28 -25.02
CA LEU A 22 8.57 55.90 -24.71
C LEU A 22 7.83 54.90 -25.61
N TRP A 23 6.55 55.13 -25.86
CA TRP A 23 5.75 54.29 -26.75
C TRP A 23 6.22 54.35 -28.22
N LEU A 24 6.58 55.50 -28.72
CA LEU A 24 7.14 55.66 -30.08
C LEU A 24 8.50 54.96 -30.22
N ARG A 25 9.29 54.90 -29.14
CA ARG A 25 10.63 54.30 -29.17
C ARG A 25 10.61 52.79 -28.93
N TYR A 26 9.74 52.29 -28.03
CA TYR A 26 9.75 50.88 -27.56
C TYR A 26 8.44 50.14 -27.87
N GLY A 27 7.39 50.82 -28.34
CA GLY A 27 6.07 50.22 -28.55
C GLY A 27 6.08 49.01 -29.49
N THR A 28 6.80 49.13 -30.61
CA THR A 28 6.97 48.00 -31.55
C THR A 28 7.70 46.81 -30.90
N MET A 29 8.71 47.08 -30.09
CA MET A 29 9.47 46.05 -29.39
C MET A 29 8.63 45.38 -28.30
N ALA A 30 7.81 46.16 -27.60
CA ALA A 30 6.87 45.66 -26.60
C ALA A 30 5.76 44.77 -27.23
N ILE A 31 5.24 45.16 -28.40
CA ILE A 31 4.27 44.34 -29.13
C ILE A 31 4.89 43.03 -29.60
N VAL A 32 6.10 43.10 -30.19
CA VAL A 32 6.80 41.86 -30.60
C VAL A 32 7.06 40.95 -29.39
N ALA A 33 7.54 41.49 -28.28
CA ALA A 33 7.73 40.72 -27.04
C ALA A 33 6.42 40.10 -26.55
N ALA A 34 5.32 40.86 -26.56
CA ALA A 34 4.00 40.36 -26.17
C ALA A 34 3.53 39.19 -27.07
N VAL A 35 3.71 39.32 -28.39
CA VAL A 35 3.37 38.27 -29.36
C VAL A 35 4.20 37.01 -29.13
N VAL A 36 5.51 37.16 -28.90
CA VAL A 36 6.40 36.01 -28.59
C VAL A 36 5.98 35.30 -27.32
N ILE A 37 5.61 36.05 -26.26
CA ILE A 37 5.11 35.47 -25.01
C ILE A 37 3.80 34.73 -25.27
N VAL A 38 2.85 35.29 -25.98
CA VAL A 38 1.56 34.66 -26.29
C VAL A 38 1.74 33.37 -27.09
N LEU A 39 2.60 33.39 -28.10
CA LEU A 39 2.90 32.22 -28.92
C LEU A 39 3.64 31.15 -28.08
N GLY A 40 4.58 31.55 -27.22
CA GLY A 40 5.29 30.66 -26.32
C GLY A 40 4.35 29.97 -25.31
N VAL A 41 3.50 30.74 -24.66
CA VAL A 41 2.50 30.23 -23.72
C VAL A 41 1.47 29.36 -24.44
N GLY A 42 0.97 29.77 -25.58
CA GLY A 42 0.02 29.01 -26.39
C GLY A 42 0.59 27.66 -26.82
N GLY A 43 1.81 27.65 -27.34
CA GLY A 43 2.53 26.43 -27.73
C GLY A 43 2.76 25.50 -26.54
N TYR A 44 3.18 26.03 -25.39
CA TYR A 44 3.37 25.26 -24.15
C TYR A 44 2.06 24.63 -23.67
N VAL A 45 0.94 25.39 -23.68
CA VAL A 45 -0.36 24.86 -23.25
C VAL A 45 -0.86 23.75 -24.18
N LEU A 46 -0.68 23.90 -25.49
CA LEU A 46 -1.06 22.88 -26.47
C LEU A 46 -0.23 21.60 -26.29
N TRP A 47 1.08 21.74 -26.09
CA TRP A 47 1.95 20.60 -25.82
C TRP A 47 1.57 19.89 -24.51
N GLN A 48 1.34 20.63 -23.45
CA GLN A 48 0.92 20.07 -22.17
C GLN A 48 -0.44 19.36 -22.27
N ARG A 49 -1.38 19.87 -23.06
CA ARG A 49 -2.66 19.19 -23.32
C ARG A 49 -2.46 17.86 -24.07
N HIS A 50 -1.55 17.86 -25.05
CA HIS A 50 -1.24 16.63 -25.78
C HIS A 50 -0.63 15.57 -24.86
N LEU A 51 0.36 15.93 -24.04
CA LEU A 51 0.97 15.00 -23.06
C LEU A 51 -0.07 14.44 -22.10
N ARG A 52 -0.94 15.27 -21.54
CA ARG A 52 -2.03 14.80 -20.64
C ARG A 52 -3.00 13.85 -21.35
N GLY A 53 -3.26 14.07 -22.62
CA GLY A 53 -4.10 13.15 -23.41
C GLY A 53 -3.49 11.76 -23.56
N VAL A 54 -2.16 11.68 -23.80
CA VAL A 54 -1.44 10.41 -23.89
C VAL A 54 -1.38 9.72 -22.52
N GLU A 55 -1.07 10.47 -21.45
CA GLU A 55 -1.07 9.94 -20.08
C GLU A 55 -2.44 9.39 -19.68
N ALA A 56 -3.55 10.10 -20.01
CA ALA A 56 -4.89 9.62 -19.73
C ALA A 56 -5.20 8.31 -20.49
N ALA A 57 -4.80 8.20 -21.75
CA ALA A 57 -4.99 6.98 -22.53
C ALA A 57 -4.20 5.80 -21.95
N ASP A 58 -3.00 6.02 -21.42
CA ASP A 58 -2.22 4.97 -20.76
C ASP A 58 -2.83 4.59 -19.40
N GLY A 59 -3.42 5.55 -18.69
CA GLY A 59 -4.23 5.29 -17.49
C GLY A 59 -5.43 4.39 -17.77
N ASP A 60 -6.17 4.67 -18.84
CA ASP A 60 -7.32 3.85 -19.27
C ASP A 60 -6.88 2.42 -19.65
N LYS A 61 -5.72 2.27 -20.31
CA LYS A 61 -5.16 0.93 -20.62
C LYS A 61 -4.78 0.17 -19.34
N LEU A 62 -4.13 0.84 -18.36
CA LEU A 62 -3.75 0.23 -17.09
C LEU A 62 -4.99 -0.23 -16.32
N LEU A 63 -6.04 0.60 -16.27
CA LEU A 63 -7.31 0.27 -15.64
C LEU A 63 -7.98 -0.91 -16.34
N SER A 64 -8.06 -0.88 -17.68
CA SER A 64 -8.62 -1.97 -18.48
C SER A 64 -7.89 -3.29 -18.25
N ALA A 65 -6.55 -3.27 -18.21
CA ALA A 65 -5.75 -4.45 -17.91
C ALA A 65 -6.05 -4.99 -16.51
N THR A 66 -6.20 -4.11 -15.52
CA THR A 66 -6.55 -4.51 -14.14
C THR A 66 -7.92 -5.16 -14.08
N THR A 67 -8.92 -4.57 -14.72
CA THR A 67 -10.28 -5.12 -14.79
C THR A 67 -10.30 -6.50 -15.49
N LEU A 68 -9.57 -6.65 -16.59
CA LEU A 68 -9.46 -7.95 -17.28
C LEU A 68 -8.84 -9.03 -16.38
N ILE A 69 -7.82 -8.67 -15.59
CA ILE A 69 -7.20 -9.60 -14.64
C ILE A 69 -8.19 -9.99 -13.53
N GLU A 70 -8.95 -9.04 -13.00
CA GLU A 70 -10.00 -9.27 -11.98
C GLU A 70 -11.14 -10.16 -12.53
N ASP A 71 -11.48 -10.03 -13.81
CA ASP A 71 -12.45 -10.86 -14.53
C ASP A 71 -11.92 -12.27 -14.89
N GLY A 72 -10.68 -12.61 -14.50
CA GLY A 72 -10.05 -13.89 -14.80
C GLY A 72 -9.40 -13.98 -16.20
N LYS A 73 -9.42 -12.90 -16.98
CA LYS A 73 -8.78 -12.80 -18.30
C LYS A 73 -7.33 -12.37 -18.20
N THR A 74 -6.57 -13.07 -17.35
CA THR A 74 -5.21 -12.68 -16.96
C THR A 74 -4.28 -12.50 -18.16
N GLN A 75 -4.38 -13.35 -19.18
CA GLN A 75 -3.49 -13.28 -20.35
C GLN A 75 -3.75 -12.03 -21.21
N GLU A 76 -5.03 -11.63 -21.36
CA GLU A 76 -5.38 -10.41 -22.09
C GLU A 76 -4.86 -9.17 -21.33
N GLY A 77 -5.08 -9.12 -20.00
CA GLY A 77 -4.55 -8.06 -19.15
C GLY A 77 -3.02 -7.97 -19.19
N ARG A 78 -2.32 -9.12 -19.13
CA ARG A 78 -0.85 -9.22 -19.25
C ARG A 78 -0.36 -8.60 -20.57
N THR A 79 -1.00 -8.92 -21.69
CA THR A 79 -0.63 -8.38 -23.01
C THR A 79 -0.73 -6.85 -23.04
N ILE A 80 -1.76 -6.27 -22.45
CA ILE A 80 -1.90 -4.80 -22.36
C ILE A 80 -0.79 -4.20 -21.49
N LEU A 81 -0.49 -4.82 -20.33
CA LEU A 81 0.57 -4.36 -19.44
C LEU A 81 1.95 -4.43 -20.11
N GLU A 82 2.25 -5.51 -20.82
CA GLU A 82 3.48 -5.64 -21.61
C GLU A 82 3.60 -4.53 -22.66
N GLY A 83 2.50 -4.22 -23.36
CA GLY A 83 2.45 -3.08 -24.28
C GLY A 83 2.77 -1.76 -23.58
N LEU A 84 2.21 -1.52 -22.39
CA LEU A 84 2.48 -0.32 -21.59
C LEU A 84 3.93 -0.21 -21.13
N THR A 85 4.64 -1.32 -20.89
CA THR A 85 6.06 -1.27 -20.52
C THR A 85 6.93 -0.76 -21.66
N GLN A 86 6.50 -0.93 -22.92
CA GLN A 86 7.26 -0.57 -24.12
C GLN A 86 6.91 0.83 -24.65
N THR A 87 5.63 1.19 -24.61
CA THR A 87 5.10 2.38 -25.29
C THR A 87 4.46 3.38 -24.35
N GLY A 88 4.32 3.05 -23.08
CA GLY A 88 3.72 3.94 -22.08
C GLY A 88 4.59 5.16 -21.79
N VAL A 89 3.96 6.22 -21.31
CA VAL A 89 4.64 7.47 -20.96
C VAL A 89 4.64 7.71 -19.45
N ALA A 90 5.48 8.63 -19.01
CA ALA A 90 5.61 9.04 -17.61
C ALA A 90 5.87 7.83 -16.67
N THR A 91 5.02 7.61 -15.67
CA THR A 91 5.16 6.53 -14.68
C THR A 91 4.45 5.23 -15.07
N TYR A 92 3.64 5.24 -16.14
CA TYR A 92 2.84 4.06 -16.54
C TYR A 92 3.67 2.82 -16.87
N PRO A 93 4.85 2.90 -17.52
CA PRO A 93 5.72 1.74 -17.70
C PRO A 93 6.13 1.08 -16.39
N ALA A 94 6.46 1.88 -15.36
CA ALA A 94 6.85 1.35 -14.05
C ALA A 94 5.65 0.72 -13.33
N LEU A 95 4.45 1.33 -13.40
CA LEU A 95 3.22 0.77 -12.83
C LEU A 95 2.82 -0.54 -13.52
N ALA A 96 2.96 -0.61 -14.84
CA ALA A 96 2.72 -1.83 -15.61
C ALA A 96 3.70 -2.95 -15.21
N ARG A 97 4.99 -2.63 -15.04
CA ARG A 97 6.01 -3.58 -14.54
C ARG A 97 5.68 -4.09 -13.14
N LEU A 98 5.23 -3.21 -12.22
CA LEU A 98 4.79 -3.60 -10.89
C LEU A 98 3.62 -4.59 -10.95
N ARG A 99 2.63 -4.33 -11.81
CA ARG A 99 1.48 -5.21 -11.97
C ARG A 99 1.86 -6.56 -12.61
N LEU A 100 2.77 -6.56 -13.58
CA LEU A 100 3.33 -7.79 -14.16
C LEU A 100 4.11 -8.61 -13.11
N ALA A 101 4.89 -7.95 -12.25
CA ALA A 101 5.60 -8.62 -11.17
C ALA A 101 4.64 -9.29 -10.16
N GLU A 102 3.47 -8.68 -9.89
CA GLU A 102 2.42 -9.30 -9.06
C GLU A 102 1.84 -10.56 -9.73
N LEU A 103 1.62 -10.54 -11.04
CA LEU A 103 1.18 -11.72 -11.78
C LEU A 103 2.26 -12.81 -11.78
N ASP A 104 3.51 -12.42 -12.01
CA ASP A 104 4.63 -13.35 -11.97
C ASP A 104 4.80 -13.96 -10.57
N LEU A 105 4.56 -13.18 -9.49
CA LEU A 105 4.61 -13.68 -8.11
C LEU A 105 3.55 -14.75 -7.85
N ALA A 106 2.35 -14.60 -8.43
CA ALA A 106 1.29 -15.58 -8.27
C ALA A 106 1.58 -16.90 -8.99
N ASP A 107 2.29 -16.84 -10.13
CA ASP A 107 2.66 -18.00 -10.93
C ASP A 107 3.96 -18.67 -10.42
N ASP A 108 4.96 -17.87 -10.09
CA ASP A 108 6.30 -18.28 -9.62
C ASP A 108 6.86 -17.22 -8.65
N PRO A 109 6.90 -17.51 -7.33
CA PRO A 109 7.41 -16.58 -6.33
C PRO A 109 8.82 -16.06 -6.60
N ALA A 110 9.73 -16.90 -7.07
CA ALA A 110 11.10 -16.49 -7.34
C ALA A 110 11.18 -15.50 -8.51
N LYS A 111 10.39 -15.74 -9.55
CA LYS A 111 10.28 -14.84 -10.71
C LYS A 111 9.67 -13.50 -10.31
N GLY A 112 8.59 -13.51 -9.51
CA GLY A 112 7.96 -12.29 -9.03
C GLY A 112 8.88 -11.45 -8.17
N VAL A 113 9.61 -12.06 -7.22
CA VAL A 113 10.63 -11.37 -6.41
C VAL A 113 11.72 -10.76 -7.28
N ALA A 114 12.26 -11.50 -8.25
CA ALA A 114 13.27 -10.98 -9.15
C ALA A 114 12.76 -9.80 -10.00
N ALA A 115 11.49 -9.83 -10.42
CA ALA A 115 10.86 -8.73 -11.14
C ALA A 115 10.71 -7.48 -10.27
N PHE A 116 10.29 -7.61 -9.01
CA PHE A 116 10.26 -6.50 -8.06
C PHE A 116 11.66 -5.94 -7.77
N ASP A 117 12.66 -6.80 -7.56
CA ASP A 117 14.05 -6.38 -7.34
C ASP A 117 14.61 -5.60 -8.54
N ALA A 118 14.28 -6.01 -9.77
CA ALA A 118 14.66 -5.29 -10.97
C ALA A 118 14.04 -3.88 -11.04
N ILE A 119 12.80 -3.70 -10.54
CA ILE A 119 12.17 -2.38 -10.46
C ILE A 119 12.82 -1.54 -9.35
N ALA A 120 13.05 -2.14 -8.18
CA ALA A 120 13.66 -1.47 -7.03
C ALA A 120 15.09 -0.97 -7.33
N GLY A 121 15.84 -1.69 -8.17
CA GLY A 121 17.20 -1.34 -8.59
C GLY A 121 17.28 -0.37 -9.78
N ASP A 122 16.17 -0.05 -10.43
CA ASP A 122 16.16 0.76 -11.66
C ASP A 122 16.11 2.26 -11.33
N ALA A 123 17.23 2.95 -11.48
CA ALA A 123 17.34 4.39 -11.19
C ALA A 123 16.45 5.28 -12.08
N SER A 124 15.92 4.78 -13.20
CA SER A 124 14.98 5.51 -14.07
C SER A 124 13.55 5.52 -13.50
N VAL A 125 13.24 4.62 -12.56
CA VAL A 125 11.94 4.56 -11.87
C VAL A 125 11.93 5.54 -10.70
N PRO A 126 10.83 6.30 -10.48
CA PRO A 126 10.68 7.16 -9.31
C PRO A 126 10.92 6.43 -7.98
N GLN A 127 11.51 7.14 -7.00
CA GLN A 127 11.96 6.54 -5.73
C GLN A 127 10.82 5.85 -4.98
N ASP A 128 9.64 6.47 -4.94
CA ASP A 128 8.44 5.93 -4.29
C ASP A 128 7.98 4.58 -4.88
N LEU A 129 8.06 4.43 -6.20
CA LEU A 129 7.75 3.17 -6.87
C LEU A 129 8.84 2.11 -6.66
N ARG A 130 10.12 2.52 -6.58
CA ARG A 130 11.21 1.61 -6.23
C ARG A 130 11.07 1.08 -4.81
N ASP A 131 10.71 1.95 -3.87
CA ASP A 131 10.48 1.58 -2.48
C ASP A 131 9.27 0.67 -2.32
N MET A 132 8.20 0.94 -3.08
CA MET A 132 7.05 0.04 -3.15
C MET A 132 7.44 -1.34 -3.70
N ALA A 133 8.24 -1.40 -4.76
CA ALA A 133 8.74 -2.67 -5.30
C ALA A 133 9.59 -3.44 -4.28
N ALA A 134 10.51 -2.76 -3.59
CA ALA A 134 11.33 -3.37 -2.55
C ALA A 134 10.47 -3.93 -1.40
N LEU A 135 9.45 -3.18 -0.96
CA LEU A 135 8.52 -3.64 0.07
C LEU A 135 7.69 -4.85 -0.40
N ARG A 136 7.23 -4.87 -1.67
CA ARG A 136 6.50 -6.01 -2.24
C ARG A 136 7.37 -7.27 -2.32
N ALA A 137 8.64 -7.13 -2.75
CA ALA A 137 9.61 -8.21 -2.71
C ALA A 137 9.84 -8.73 -1.28
N ALA A 138 9.96 -7.81 -0.30
CA ALA A 138 10.11 -8.18 1.10
C ALA A 138 8.92 -8.99 1.63
N TYR A 139 7.68 -8.56 1.35
CA TYR A 139 6.49 -9.33 1.74
C TYR A 139 6.44 -10.72 1.08
N ALA A 140 6.77 -10.83 -0.21
CA ALA A 140 6.82 -12.13 -0.88
C ALA A 140 7.85 -13.06 -0.23
N LEU A 141 8.97 -12.52 0.23
CA LEU A 141 10.04 -13.27 0.90
C LEU A 141 9.73 -13.64 2.35
N VAL A 142 8.71 -13.06 2.98
CA VAL A 142 8.24 -13.55 4.29
C VAL A 142 7.89 -15.03 4.19
N ASP A 143 7.22 -15.45 3.12
CA ASP A 143 6.82 -16.86 2.94
C ASP A 143 7.87 -17.70 2.25
N HIS A 144 8.67 -17.14 1.35
CA HIS A 144 9.54 -17.89 0.43
C HIS A 144 11.05 -17.67 0.65
N GLY A 145 11.43 -16.76 1.58
CA GLY A 145 12.82 -16.41 1.85
C GLY A 145 13.23 -16.56 3.30
N SER A 146 14.39 -15.99 3.61
CA SER A 146 14.93 -15.87 4.96
C SER A 146 14.69 -14.47 5.55
N LEU A 147 14.84 -14.33 6.87
CA LEU A 147 14.84 -13.02 7.54
C LEU A 147 15.89 -12.07 6.96
N ALA A 148 17.06 -12.58 6.57
CA ALA A 148 18.11 -11.78 5.96
C ALA A 148 17.68 -11.22 4.59
N ASP A 149 16.98 -12.01 3.77
CA ASP A 149 16.47 -11.58 2.47
C ASP A 149 15.41 -10.49 2.62
N VAL A 150 14.53 -10.60 3.62
CA VAL A 150 13.51 -9.59 3.93
C VAL A 150 14.17 -8.30 4.43
N ARG A 151 15.12 -8.38 5.37
CA ARG A 151 15.86 -7.22 5.89
C ARG A 151 16.62 -6.49 4.78
N GLN A 152 17.28 -7.20 3.88
CA GLN A 152 18.02 -6.58 2.78
C GLN A 152 17.17 -5.60 1.97
N ARG A 153 15.87 -5.86 1.84
CA ARG A 153 14.94 -5.05 1.04
C ARG A 153 14.18 -4.02 1.86
N ALA A 154 13.81 -4.37 3.08
CA ALA A 154 12.91 -3.56 3.91
C ALA A 154 13.62 -2.72 4.99
N GLU A 155 14.84 -3.06 5.44
CA GLU A 155 15.51 -2.40 6.57
C GLU A 155 15.60 -0.88 6.42
N ARG A 156 15.98 -0.40 5.24
CA ARG A 156 16.05 1.03 4.96
C ARG A 156 14.70 1.74 5.11
N LEU A 157 13.64 1.04 4.78
CA LEU A 157 12.27 1.57 4.81
C LEU A 157 11.69 1.64 6.24
N THR A 158 12.34 1.05 7.25
CA THR A 158 11.83 1.06 8.64
C THR A 158 12.07 2.38 9.35
N THR A 159 12.94 3.24 8.81
CA THR A 159 13.37 4.50 9.43
C THR A 159 12.20 5.46 9.62
N ASP A 160 12.21 6.19 10.74
CA ASP A 160 11.21 7.22 11.00
C ASP A 160 11.21 8.28 9.90
N GLY A 161 10.00 8.65 9.46
CA GLY A 161 9.81 9.56 8.33
C GLY A 161 9.62 8.88 6.98
N GLU A 162 9.99 7.59 6.83
CA GLU A 162 9.72 6.85 5.61
C GLU A 162 8.22 6.53 5.47
N PRO A 163 7.61 6.80 4.31
CA PRO A 163 6.17 6.58 4.12
C PRO A 163 5.75 5.11 4.27
N LEU A 164 6.65 4.18 3.94
CA LEU A 164 6.39 2.74 3.94
C LEU A 164 6.87 2.04 5.22
N ARG A 165 7.31 2.79 6.26
CA ARG A 165 7.92 2.21 7.46
C ARG A 165 7.05 1.18 8.18
N TYR A 166 5.76 1.40 8.23
CA TYR A 166 4.86 0.48 8.91
C TYR A 166 4.77 -0.89 8.23
N GLY A 167 4.70 -0.90 6.91
CA GLY A 167 4.74 -2.14 6.13
C GLY A 167 6.09 -2.83 6.21
N ALA A 168 7.19 -2.07 6.20
CA ALA A 168 8.54 -2.61 6.32
C ALA A 168 8.78 -3.25 7.69
N ARG A 169 8.36 -2.60 8.78
CA ARG A 169 8.42 -3.15 10.15
C ARG A 169 7.57 -4.41 10.29
N GLU A 170 6.37 -4.41 9.70
CA GLU A 170 5.50 -5.59 9.68
C GLU A 170 6.16 -6.76 8.93
N ALA A 171 6.72 -6.53 7.74
CA ALA A 171 7.37 -7.59 6.95
C ALA A 171 8.57 -8.21 7.70
N ILE A 172 9.42 -7.37 8.32
CA ILE A 172 10.55 -7.86 9.12
C ILE A 172 10.06 -8.59 10.37
N GLY A 173 9.05 -8.07 11.07
CA GLY A 173 8.45 -8.74 12.23
C GLY A 173 7.90 -10.13 11.90
N LEU A 174 7.19 -10.27 10.77
CA LEU A 174 6.68 -11.56 10.29
C LEU A 174 7.82 -12.53 9.93
N ALA A 175 8.84 -12.06 9.22
CA ALA A 175 9.99 -12.87 8.86
C ALA A 175 10.80 -13.31 10.10
N ALA A 176 10.95 -12.43 11.08
CA ALA A 176 11.58 -12.73 12.35
C ALA A 176 10.82 -13.81 13.13
N TRP A 177 9.48 -13.68 13.20
CA TRP A 177 8.62 -14.69 13.80
C TRP A 177 8.79 -16.07 13.14
N LYS A 178 8.73 -16.11 11.81
CA LYS A 178 8.95 -17.33 11.03
C LYS A 178 10.33 -17.95 11.26
N ALA A 179 11.36 -17.13 11.44
CA ALA A 179 12.73 -17.58 11.73
C ALA A 179 12.94 -18.03 13.18
N GLY A 180 11.94 -17.85 14.06
CA GLY A 180 12.05 -18.13 15.49
C GLY A 180 12.79 -17.05 16.29
N ASP A 181 13.08 -15.90 15.68
CA ASP A 181 13.62 -14.70 16.34
C ASP A 181 12.47 -13.93 17.01
N VAL A 182 12.01 -14.48 18.12
CA VAL A 182 10.83 -14.01 18.85
C VAL A 182 11.02 -12.62 19.42
N ASP A 183 12.22 -12.28 19.88
CA ASP A 183 12.51 -10.98 20.49
C ASP A 183 12.43 -9.87 19.44
N THR A 184 13.02 -10.09 18.26
CA THR A 184 12.90 -9.17 17.13
C THR A 184 11.45 -9.03 16.68
N ALA A 185 10.71 -10.13 16.54
CA ALA A 185 9.31 -10.11 16.15
C ALA A 185 8.47 -9.29 17.14
N ARG A 186 8.60 -9.59 18.45
CA ARG A 186 7.90 -8.87 19.51
C ARG A 186 8.20 -7.38 19.49
N SER A 187 9.45 -7.00 19.32
CA SER A 187 9.86 -5.59 19.29
C SER A 187 9.14 -4.84 18.17
N PHE A 188 9.17 -5.35 16.94
CA PHE A 188 8.53 -4.69 15.80
C PHE A 188 7.00 -4.62 15.92
N PHE A 189 6.36 -5.70 16.38
CA PHE A 189 4.90 -5.70 16.53
C PHE A 189 4.43 -4.81 17.69
N THR A 190 5.15 -4.74 18.80
CA THR A 190 4.86 -3.81 19.89
C THR A 190 5.00 -2.35 19.42
N GLU A 191 6.08 -2.04 18.70
CA GLU A 191 6.27 -0.70 18.12
C GLU A 191 5.12 -0.31 17.18
N LEU A 192 4.69 -1.22 16.29
CA LEU A 192 3.55 -1.01 15.40
C LEU A 192 2.22 -0.84 16.16
N GLN A 193 2.06 -1.50 17.30
CA GLN A 193 0.86 -1.39 18.13
C GLN A 193 0.81 -0.07 18.89
N GLU A 194 1.95 0.41 19.38
CA GLU A 194 2.05 1.62 20.18
C GLU A 194 2.07 2.91 19.35
N ASP A 195 2.62 2.88 18.14
CA ASP A 195 2.68 4.06 17.27
C ASP A 195 1.27 4.50 16.82
N PHE A 196 0.93 5.75 17.13
CA PHE A 196 -0.36 6.35 16.76
C PHE A 196 -0.52 6.55 15.24
N GLY A 197 0.58 6.64 14.50
CA GLY A 197 0.58 6.80 13.05
C GLY A 197 0.38 5.50 12.28
N THR A 198 0.44 4.34 12.97
CA THR A 198 0.27 3.04 12.33
C THR A 198 -1.13 2.88 11.73
N PRO A 199 -1.27 2.55 10.44
CA PRO A 199 -2.57 2.30 9.82
C PRO A 199 -3.35 1.22 10.58
N ALA A 200 -4.66 1.42 10.76
CA ALA A 200 -5.51 0.56 11.60
C ALA A 200 -5.45 -0.93 11.23
N GLY A 201 -5.29 -1.25 9.94
CA GLY A 201 -5.14 -2.63 9.47
C GLY A 201 -3.85 -3.30 9.97
N ILE A 202 -2.72 -2.58 9.87
CA ILE A 202 -1.42 -3.06 10.35
C ILE A 202 -1.43 -3.15 11.88
N LYS A 203 -1.94 -2.12 12.56
CA LYS A 203 -2.03 -2.08 14.02
C LYS A 203 -2.80 -3.27 14.59
N ARG A 204 -3.93 -3.63 13.97
CA ARG A 204 -4.73 -4.79 14.37
C ARG A 204 -3.97 -6.10 14.17
N ARG A 205 -3.29 -6.31 13.03
CA ARG A 205 -2.47 -7.51 12.80
C ARG A 205 -1.29 -7.58 13.77
N ALA A 206 -0.64 -6.46 14.03
CA ALA A 206 0.44 -6.38 15.01
C ALA A 206 -0.04 -6.79 16.41
N GLY A 207 -1.23 -6.32 16.85
CA GLY A 207 -1.84 -6.72 18.11
C GLY A 207 -2.06 -8.24 18.20
N LEU A 208 -2.63 -8.84 17.15
CA LEU A 208 -2.81 -10.31 17.08
C LEU A 208 -1.48 -11.07 17.15
N MET A 209 -0.43 -10.54 16.54
CA MET A 209 0.90 -11.16 16.59
C MET A 209 1.53 -11.06 17.99
N VAL A 210 1.37 -9.92 18.69
CA VAL A 210 1.82 -9.77 20.08
C VAL A 210 1.10 -10.78 20.98
N GLU A 211 -0.23 -10.88 20.89
CA GLU A 211 -1.03 -11.86 21.65
C GLU A 211 -0.59 -13.31 21.35
N LEU A 212 -0.32 -13.65 20.10
CA LEU A 212 0.17 -14.98 19.71
C LEU A 212 1.54 -15.26 20.31
N ILE A 213 2.47 -14.31 20.24
CA ILE A 213 3.81 -14.41 20.80
C ILE A 213 3.74 -14.62 22.33
N GLU A 214 2.88 -13.87 23.00
CA GLU A 214 2.70 -13.99 24.44
C GLU A 214 2.08 -15.34 24.84
N ALA A 215 1.10 -15.83 24.09
CA ALA A 215 0.47 -17.14 24.35
C ALA A 215 1.44 -18.30 24.18
N GLU A 216 2.30 -18.28 23.14
CA GLU A 216 3.25 -19.36 22.89
C GLU A 216 4.46 -19.31 23.84
N HIS A 217 4.95 -18.12 24.19
CA HIS A 217 6.14 -17.95 25.03
C HIS A 217 5.81 -17.77 26.51
N GLY A 218 4.67 -17.15 26.84
CA GLY A 218 4.18 -17.08 28.22
C GLY A 218 3.84 -18.44 28.80
N ALA A 219 3.42 -19.37 27.95
CA ALA A 219 3.22 -20.78 28.36
C ALA A 219 4.52 -21.55 28.59
N LYS A 220 5.64 -21.14 27.96
CA LYS A 220 6.98 -21.75 28.18
C LYS A 220 7.68 -21.20 29.42
N ASP A 221 7.42 -19.96 29.81
CA ASP A 221 8.00 -19.31 30.98
C ASP A 221 7.16 -19.51 32.26
N ALA A 222 5.96 -20.09 32.16
CA ALA A 222 5.20 -20.52 33.33
C ALA A 222 5.96 -21.68 33.98
N PRO A 223 6.42 -21.57 35.25
CA PRO A 223 6.98 -22.73 35.95
C PRO A 223 5.93 -23.83 35.92
N ALA A 224 6.37 -25.07 35.66
CA ALA A 224 5.52 -26.26 35.58
C ALA A 224 4.81 -26.50 36.95
N ALA A 225 3.88 -25.60 37.25
CA ALA A 225 3.00 -25.71 38.41
C ALA A 225 1.67 -26.25 37.92
N ASN A 226 1.45 -27.52 38.31
CA ASN A 226 0.25 -28.36 38.17
C ASN A 226 0.21 -29.29 36.94
N ALA A 227 1.15 -30.27 36.94
CA ALA A 227 0.74 -31.62 36.53
C ALA A 227 -0.40 -32.05 37.45
N PRO A 228 -1.56 -32.53 36.94
CA PRO A 228 -2.58 -33.10 37.82
C PRO A 228 -1.96 -34.28 38.56
N ALA A 229 -1.99 -34.22 39.89
CA ALA A 229 -1.56 -35.28 40.75
C ALA A 229 -2.23 -36.60 40.32
N LYS A 230 -1.43 -37.64 40.10
CA LYS A 230 -1.92 -39.01 39.94
C LYS A 230 -2.86 -39.32 41.11
N PRO A 231 -4.04 -39.95 40.86
CA PRO A 231 -4.85 -40.42 41.94
C PRO A 231 -4.04 -41.47 42.72
N VAL A 232 -3.84 -41.20 43.98
CA VAL A 232 -3.34 -42.17 44.96
C VAL A 232 -4.39 -43.28 45.07
N ALA A 233 -4.02 -44.48 44.72
CA ALA A 233 -4.80 -45.68 45.07
C ALA A 233 -4.82 -45.80 46.59
N ASP A 234 -5.98 -45.68 47.16
CA ASP A 234 -6.23 -46.10 48.53
C ASP A 234 -7.19 -47.28 48.48
N ASP A 235 -6.65 -48.40 48.98
CA ASP A 235 -7.38 -49.64 49.23
C ASP A 235 -8.30 -49.40 50.44
N ALA A 236 -9.52 -49.86 50.34
CA ALA A 236 -10.19 -50.67 51.36
C ALA A 236 -11.72 -50.57 51.32
N GLU A 237 -12.28 -51.75 51.10
CA GLU A 237 -13.44 -52.37 51.73
C GLU A 237 -14.88 -51.91 51.54
N ALA A 238 -15.54 -52.79 50.90
CA ALA A 238 -16.86 -53.38 51.06
C ALA A 238 -17.90 -52.67 51.98
N SER A 239 -19.08 -52.36 51.43
CA SER A 239 -20.35 -52.88 52.01
C SER A 239 -21.54 -52.55 51.07
N GLU A 240 -22.13 -53.65 50.65
CA GLU A 240 -23.51 -54.00 50.31
C GLU A 240 -24.60 -52.96 50.09
N ALA A 241 -25.29 -53.25 48.99
CA ALA A 241 -26.75 -53.31 48.84
C ALA A 241 -27.59 -52.07 48.64
N GLN A 242 -28.13 -51.89 47.51
CA GLN A 242 -29.55 -52.03 47.15
C GLN A 242 -29.86 -51.33 45.82
N SER A 243 -30.20 -52.13 44.81
CA SER A 243 -30.97 -51.77 43.65
C SER A 243 -32.43 -52.10 43.87
N PRO A 244 -33.37 -51.87 42.97
CA PRO A 244 -33.85 -50.69 42.21
C PRO A 244 -35.34 -50.39 42.55
N PRO A 245 -36.21 -49.72 41.81
CA PRO A 245 -36.62 -50.08 40.46
C PRO A 245 -36.90 -48.94 39.46
N GLN A 246 -36.80 -49.29 38.19
CA GLN A 246 -37.60 -48.72 37.10
C GLN A 246 -39.06 -49.22 37.19
N PRO A 247 -40.10 -48.67 36.48
CA PRO A 247 -40.10 -48.59 35.03
C PRO A 247 -41.02 -47.44 34.41
N SER A 248 -41.05 -47.46 33.08
CA SER A 248 -42.20 -47.20 32.16
C SER A 248 -42.51 -45.70 31.90
N ASP A 249 -42.66 -45.13 30.74
CA ASP A 249 -43.21 -45.58 29.47
C ASP A 249 -42.89 -44.60 28.37
N ALA A 250 -42.67 -45.11 27.18
CA ALA A 250 -42.75 -44.36 25.89
C ALA A 250 -44.07 -44.68 25.20
N PRO A 251 -44.32 -44.25 23.95
CA PRO A 251 -44.45 -42.97 23.26
C PRO A 251 -45.91 -42.75 22.82
N PRO A 252 -46.37 -42.00 21.78
CA PRO A 252 -45.94 -41.94 20.38
C PRO A 252 -46.17 -40.63 19.55
N ALA A 253 -45.46 -40.60 18.48
CA ALA A 253 -45.84 -40.36 17.08
C ALA A 253 -46.43 -39.02 16.55
N ALA A 254 -45.73 -38.56 15.54
CA ALA A 254 -46.19 -38.12 14.21
C ALA A 254 -46.92 -36.77 13.99
N ALA A 255 -46.30 -35.95 13.16
CA ALA A 255 -46.85 -35.58 11.85
C ALA A 255 -46.01 -34.53 11.10
N LYS A 256 -45.55 -34.88 9.91
CA LYS A 256 -45.24 -33.98 8.78
C LYS A 256 -46.59 -33.67 8.06
N PRO A 257 -46.69 -32.86 6.99
CA PRO A 257 -45.85 -31.83 6.38
C PRO A 257 -46.64 -30.57 5.97
N ASN A 258 -46.03 -29.53 5.47
CA ASN A 258 -46.58 -28.76 4.37
C ASN A 258 -45.55 -27.83 3.68
N GLN A 259 -45.30 -28.10 2.44
CA GLN A 259 -44.81 -27.24 1.37
C GLN A 259 -45.98 -26.99 0.42
N PRO A 260 -45.80 -26.15 -0.65
CA PRO A 260 -45.60 -24.73 -0.88
C PRO A 260 -46.90 -24.10 -1.46
N PRO A 261 -47.06 -23.11 -2.28
CA PRO A 261 -46.26 -22.58 -3.39
C PRO A 261 -46.24 -21.03 -3.52
N ALA A 262 -45.41 -20.45 -4.26
CA ALA A 262 -45.36 -19.85 -5.57
C ALA A 262 -44.10 -18.98 -5.69
#